data_325c11ac5a0ac7da20fa626b0cb089be
#
_entry.id   325c11ac5a0ac7da20fa626b0cb089be
#
_cell.length_a   1.000
_cell.length_b   1.000
_cell.length_c   1.000
_cell.angle_alpha   90.00
_cell.angle_beta   90.00
_cell.angle_gamma   90.00
#
_symmetry.space_group_name_H-M   'P 1'
#
loop_
_entity.id
_entity.type
_entity.pdbx_description
1 polymer ?
#
loop_
_entity_poly.entity_id
_entity_poly.type
_entity_poly.pdbx_seq_one_letter_code
_entity_poly.pdbx_strand_id
1 'polypeptide(L)'
;MSIIDVRDVSLSYFTPKQETEALSGVNMEIEAGEFISIVGPSGCGKSTLLFLISGMLKPTSGRVLIDGRETDGVSTKVGYMLQRDHLFEWRDVLSNLLVGAEIRRMDRGQAARRARELLDRYGLSGFAGHNPDQLSGGMRQRVALIRTLVTDPDILLLDEPFSALDYQSRLTLAEDVYKIIKDQGKTAVLVTHDISEAISMADRVLVMSKRPSSIIAAYKIRFEEGEGLSPWKKREASQYNDYFNSIWKDLDGHAVVS
;
A
#
# COMPACT_ATOMS: atom_id res chain seq x y z
N MET A 1 7.50 15.93 10.15
CA MET A 1 6.53 16.78 9.41
C MET A 1 5.63 15.86 8.62
N SER A 2 4.32 15.94 8.84
CA SER A 2 3.36 15.04 8.19
C SER A 2 3.39 15.21 6.67
N ILE A 3 3.56 14.10 5.93
CA ILE A 3 3.50 14.07 4.47
C ILE A 3 2.09 13.76 3.97
N ILE A 4 1.31 12.99 4.76
CA ILE A 4 -0.11 12.73 4.52
C ILE A 4 -0.89 13.11 5.77
N ASP A 5 -1.97 13.87 5.59
CA ASP A 5 -2.81 14.33 6.69
C ASP A 5 -4.27 14.18 6.25
N VAL A 6 -5.01 13.32 6.94
CA VAL A 6 -6.42 13.02 6.73
C VAL A 6 -7.20 13.59 7.89
N ARG A 7 -8.07 14.59 7.62
CA ARG A 7 -8.77 15.37 8.65
C ARG A 7 -10.27 15.22 8.51
N ASP A 8 -10.86 14.53 9.47
CA ASP A 8 -12.31 14.35 9.62
C ASP A 8 -12.99 13.86 8.34
N VAL A 9 -12.35 12.91 7.66
CA VAL A 9 -12.77 12.46 6.35
C VAL A 9 -13.91 11.46 6.45
N SER A 10 -15.04 11.79 5.80
CA SER A 10 -16.16 10.86 5.58
C SER A 10 -16.43 10.69 4.10
N LEU A 11 -16.89 9.51 3.72
CA LEU A 11 -17.29 9.21 2.35
C LEU A 11 -18.56 8.37 2.31
N SER A 12 -19.57 8.87 1.59
CA SER A 12 -20.78 8.12 1.21
C SER A 12 -20.81 7.85 -0.29
N TYR A 13 -21.16 6.62 -0.64
CA TYR A 13 -21.51 6.24 -2.02
C TYR A 13 -23.01 6.39 -2.22
N PHE A 14 -23.39 7.10 -3.29
CA PHE A 14 -24.78 7.32 -3.64
C PHE A 14 -25.18 6.48 -4.85
N THR A 15 -26.23 5.71 -4.68
CA THR A 15 -26.92 5.02 -5.77
C THR A 15 -28.35 5.53 -5.84
N PRO A 16 -29.07 5.36 -6.97
CA PRO A 16 -30.48 5.80 -7.06
C PRO A 16 -31.41 5.21 -5.99
N LYS A 17 -30.99 4.15 -5.31
CA LYS A 17 -31.81 3.41 -4.33
C LYS A 17 -31.30 3.51 -2.90
N GLN A 18 -30.04 3.87 -2.70
CA GLN A 18 -29.41 3.78 -1.38
C GLN A 18 -28.18 4.69 -1.28
N GLU A 19 -28.05 5.31 -0.11
CA GLU A 19 -26.78 5.88 0.37
C GLU A 19 -26.05 4.83 1.21
N THR A 20 -24.76 4.70 1.02
CA THR A 20 -23.90 3.82 1.80
C THR A 20 -22.71 4.60 2.31
N GLU A 21 -22.72 4.92 3.59
CA GLU A 21 -21.57 5.54 4.24
C GLU A 21 -20.47 4.51 4.40
N ALA A 22 -19.35 4.74 3.73
CA ALA A 22 -18.19 3.84 3.73
C ALA A 22 -17.20 4.21 4.84
N LEU A 23 -16.94 5.49 5.00
CA LEU A 23 -16.01 6.04 5.99
C LEU A 23 -16.70 7.16 6.78
N SER A 24 -16.44 7.25 8.07
CA SER A 24 -17.01 8.24 8.98
C SER A 24 -15.94 8.83 9.89
N GLY A 25 -15.63 10.13 9.75
CA GLY A 25 -14.77 10.89 10.64
C GLY A 25 -13.34 10.34 10.75
N VAL A 26 -12.75 9.85 9.65
CA VAL A 26 -11.39 9.29 9.66
C VAL A 26 -10.36 10.39 9.86
N ASN A 27 -9.50 10.20 10.86
CA ASN A 27 -8.37 11.08 11.16
C ASN A 27 -7.08 10.26 11.22
N MET A 28 -6.04 10.67 10.47
CA MET A 28 -4.70 10.12 10.58
C MET A 28 -3.65 11.07 10.00
N GLU A 29 -2.46 11.01 10.58
CA GLU A 29 -1.28 11.70 10.10
C GLU A 29 -0.17 10.67 9.84
N ILE A 30 0.60 10.85 8.76
CA ILE A 30 1.72 9.99 8.40
C ILE A 30 2.94 10.86 8.18
N GLU A 31 4.02 10.53 8.86
CA GLU A 31 5.30 11.22 8.73
C GLU A 31 6.06 10.80 7.47
N ALA A 32 6.90 11.69 6.96
CA ALA A 32 7.76 11.34 5.83
C ALA A 32 8.71 10.19 6.19
N GLY A 33 8.80 9.17 5.34
CA GLY A 33 9.58 7.97 5.55
C GLY A 33 8.94 6.92 6.48
N GLU A 34 7.75 7.21 7.02
CA GLU A 34 7.00 6.26 7.84
C GLU A 34 6.38 5.16 6.95
N PHE A 35 6.45 3.92 7.41
CA PHE A 35 5.73 2.80 6.82
C PHE A 35 4.55 2.46 7.73
N ILE A 36 3.32 2.74 7.31
CA ILE A 36 2.14 2.33 8.05
C ILE A 36 1.40 1.19 7.36
N SER A 37 0.74 0.36 8.17
CA SER A 37 -0.20 -0.65 7.68
C SER A 37 -1.60 -0.36 8.20
N ILE A 38 -2.60 -0.60 7.36
CA ILE A 38 -4.01 -0.46 7.70
C ILE A 38 -4.65 -1.83 7.60
N VAL A 39 -5.19 -2.32 8.71
CA VAL A 39 -5.91 -3.58 8.79
C VAL A 39 -7.38 -3.35 9.15
N GLY A 40 -8.25 -4.25 8.75
CA GLY A 40 -9.68 -4.15 9.03
C GLY A 40 -10.48 -5.23 8.30
N PRO A 41 -11.75 -5.43 8.65
CA PRO A 41 -12.61 -6.42 8.01
C PRO A 41 -12.70 -6.26 6.49
N SER A 42 -13.00 -7.34 5.78
CA SER A 42 -13.24 -7.26 4.34
C SER A 42 -14.39 -6.29 4.04
N GLY A 43 -14.19 -5.43 3.05
CA GLY A 43 -15.19 -4.44 2.64
C GLY A 43 -15.40 -3.25 3.60
N CYS A 44 -14.60 -3.07 4.65
CA CYS A 44 -14.77 -1.94 5.58
C CYS A 44 -14.43 -0.56 4.96
N GLY A 45 -13.68 -0.48 3.86
CA GLY A 45 -13.34 0.79 3.22
C GLY A 45 -11.85 1.10 3.13
N LYS A 46 -10.97 0.13 3.37
CA LYS A 46 -9.50 0.31 3.29
C LYS A 46 -9.04 0.84 1.93
N SER A 47 -9.45 0.19 0.84
CA SER A 47 -9.15 0.66 -0.52
C SER A 47 -9.79 2.02 -0.83
N THR A 48 -10.98 2.28 -0.28
CA THR A 48 -11.64 3.59 -0.38
C THR A 48 -10.77 4.69 0.25
N LEU A 49 -10.18 4.42 1.43
CA LEU A 49 -9.27 5.36 2.07
C LEU A 49 -8.01 5.60 1.22
N LEU A 50 -7.44 4.54 0.61
CA LEU A 50 -6.32 4.72 -0.33
C LEU A 50 -6.71 5.54 -1.56
N PHE A 51 -7.92 5.37 -2.11
CA PHE A 51 -8.41 6.19 -3.24
C PHE A 51 -8.55 7.67 -2.87
N LEU A 52 -8.99 7.96 -1.65
CA LEU A 52 -9.03 9.32 -1.13
C LEU A 52 -7.63 9.93 -0.97
N ILE A 53 -6.67 9.19 -0.41
CA ILE A 53 -5.27 9.62 -0.27
C ILE A 53 -4.64 9.86 -1.64
N SER A 54 -4.91 8.99 -2.62
CA SER A 54 -4.37 9.15 -3.98
C SER A 54 -4.98 10.32 -4.77
N GLY A 55 -6.09 10.86 -4.30
CA GLY A 55 -6.88 11.88 -5.01
C GLY A 55 -7.75 11.33 -6.14
N MET A 56 -7.92 10.00 -6.24
CA MET A 56 -8.85 9.37 -7.21
C MET A 56 -10.31 9.56 -6.81
N LEU A 57 -10.58 9.71 -5.49
CA LEU A 57 -11.89 10.05 -4.95
C LEU A 57 -11.79 11.34 -4.15
N LYS A 58 -12.90 12.10 -4.13
CA LYS A 58 -13.07 13.25 -3.24
C LYS A 58 -13.90 12.81 -2.04
N PRO A 59 -13.58 13.24 -0.81
CA PRO A 59 -14.40 12.93 0.36
C PRO A 59 -15.75 13.66 0.28
N THR A 60 -16.77 13.12 0.94
CA THR A 60 -18.07 13.78 1.12
C THR A 60 -17.93 14.93 2.12
N SER A 61 -17.10 14.75 3.15
CA SER A 61 -16.73 15.80 4.12
C SER A 61 -15.30 15.57 4.61
N GLY A 62 -14.71 16.58 5.22
CA GLY A 62 -13.31 16.58 5.63
C GLY A 62 -12.37 16.83 4.46
N ARG A 63 -11.08 16.59 4.65
CA ARG A 63 -10.04 16.83 3.62
C ARG A 63 -8.84 15.93 3.79
N VAL A 64 -8.16 15.68 2.67
CA VAL A 64 -6.88 14.98 2.62
C VAL A 64 -5.82 15.95 2.11
N LEU A 65 -4.70 16.05 2.83
CA LEU A 65 -3.58 16.88 2.43
C LEU A 65 -2.34 16.01 2.16
N ILE A 66 -1.60 16.35 1.12
CA ILE A 66 -0.26 15.81 0.80
C ILE A 66 0.72 16.97 0.82
N ASP A 67 1.78 16.88 1.65
CA ASP A 67 2.73 17.98 1.91
C ASP A 67 2.02 19.30 2.27
N GLY A 68 1.00 19.23 3.12
CA GLY A 68 0.23 20.38 3.58
C GLY A 68 -0.69 21.02 2.53
N ARG A 69 -0.82 20.42 1.34
CA ARG A 69 -1.70 20.89 0.26
C ARG A 69 -2.88 19.93 0.10
N GLU A 70 -4.08 20.48 0.07
CA GLU A 70 -5.27 19.68 -0.18
C GLU A 70 -5.21 18.99 -1.56
N THR A 71 -5.60 17.73 -1.60
CA THR A 71 -5.60 16.94 -2.84
C THR A 71 -6.76 17.39 -3.74
N ASP A 72 -6.44 17.84 -4.95
CA ASP A 72 -7.40 18.14 -5.99
C ASP A 72 -7.13 17.31 -7.26
N GLY A 73 -7.35 16.01 -7.12
CA GLY A 73 -7.03 15.02 -8.17
C GLY A 73 -5.76 14.24 -7.88
N VAL A 74 -5.36 13.38 -8.83
CA VAL A 74 -4.26 12.43 -8.67
C VAL A 74 -2.92 13.14 -8.53
N SER A 75 -2.23 12.91 -7.40
CA SER A 75 -0.90 13.50 -7.14
C SER A 75 0.20 12.72 -7.85
N THR A 76 1.14 13.44 -8.49
CA THR A 76 2.34 12.83 -9.09
C THR A 76 3.32 12.31 -8.04
N LYS A 77 3.21 12.72 -6.78
CA LYS A 77 4.02 12.22 -5.65
C LYS A 77 3.60 10.83 -5.20
N VAL A 78 2.41 10.38 -5.60
CA VAL A 78 1.83 9.12 -5.19
C VAL A 78 2.02 8.06 -6.27
N GLY A 79 2.55 6.91 -5.87
CA GLY A 79 2.50 5.67 -6.62
C GLY A 79 1.46 4.74 -6.01
N TYR A 80 0.52 4.26 -6.80
CA TYR A 80 -0.54 3.36 -6.34
C TYR A 80 -0.36 1.98 -6.96
N MET A 81 -0.22 0.97 -6.12
CA MET A 81 -0.24 -0.43 -6.50
C MET A 81 -1.60 -1.03 -6.14
N LEU A 82 -2.38 -1.36 -7.16
CA LEU A 82 -3.70 -1.98 -7.02
C LEU A 82 -3.59 -3.44 -6.57
N GLN A 83 -4.65 -3.97 -5.96
CA GLN A 83 -4.74 -5.36 -5.49
C GLN A 83 -4.42 -6.38 -6.60
N ARG A 84 -4.88 -6.13 -7.83
CA ARG A 84 -4.51 -6.93 -9.00
C ARG A 84 -3.39 -6.24 -9.76
N ASP A 85 -2.59 -7.03 -10.50
CA ASP A 85 -1.45 -6.52 -11.25
C ASP A 85 -1.83 -5.53 -12.36
N HIS A 86 -3.01 -5.69 -12.99
CA HIS A 86 -3.51 -4.86 -14.08
C HIS A 86 -2.44 -4.54 -15.14
N LEU A 87 -1.63 -5.54 -15.50
CA LEU A 87 -0.70 -5.41 -16.61
C LEU A 87 -1.47 -5.40 -17.92
N PHE A 88 -1.02 -4.58 -18.86
CA PHE A 88 -1.59 -4.56 -20.21
C PHE A 88 -1.08 -5.77 -20.98
N GLU A 89 -1.96 -6.71 -21.32
CA GLU A 89 -1.60 -7.97 -21.96
C GLU A 89 -1.05 -7.79 -23.37
N TRP A 90 -1.37 -6.67 -24.04
CA TRP A 90 -0.87 -6.29 -25.38
C TRP A 90 0.48 -5.57 -25.34
N ARG A 91 1.09 -5.40 -24.18
CA ARG A 91 2.41 -4.80 -23.98
C ARG A 91 3.34 -5.81 -23.32
N ASP A 92 4.61 -5.81 -23.73
CA ASP A 92 5.65 -6.53 -23.01
C ASP A 92 5.90 -5.93 -21.62
N VAL A 93 6.69 -6.62 -20.79
CA VAL A 93 7.02 -6.21 -19.44
C VAL A 93 7.63 -4.81 -19.41
N LEU A 94 8.65 -4.55 -20.25
CA LEU A 94 9.31 -3.23 -20.25
C LEU A 94 8.34 -2.11 -20.62
N SER A 95 7.51 -2.32 -21.63
CA SER A 95 6.49 -1.35 -22.05
C SER A 95 5.41 -1.13 -20.96
N ASN A 96 5.05 -2.17 -20.21
CA ASN A 96 4.18 -2.04 -19.05
C ASN A 96 4.81 -1.16 -17.97
N LEU A 97 6.11 -1.33 -17.70
CA LEU A 97 6.82 -0.54 -16.69
C LEU A 97 6.89 0.95 -17.06
N LEU A 98 6.92 1.26 -18.35
CA LEU A 98 7.08 2.64 -18.84
C LEU A 98 5.77 3.43 -18.90
N VAL A 99 4.61 2.81 -18.72
CA VAL A 99 3.30 3.48 -18.84
C VAL A 99 3.20 4.74 -17.98
N GLY A 100 3.60 4.67 -16.73
CA GLY A 100 3.55 5.82 -15.81
C GLY A 100 4.48 6.94 -16.26
N ALA A 101 5.65 6.61 -16.77
CA ALA A 101 6.61 7.58 -17.31
C ALA A 101 6.10 8.22 -18.62
N GLU A 102 5.43 7.44 -19.48
CA GLU A 102 4.78 7.94 -20.71
C GLU A 102 3.68 8.97 -20.36
N ILE A 103 2.80 8.63 -19.41
CA ILE A 103 1.71 9.52 -18.96
C ILE A 103 2.27 10.82 -18.35
N ARG A 104 3.32 10.71 -17.54
CA ARG A 104 3.98 11.86 -16.88
C ARG A 104 4.93 12.63 -17.80
N ARG A 105 5.10 12.20 -19.05
CA ARG A 105 6.04 12.78 -20.04
C ARG A 105 7.48 12.87 -19.52
N MET A 106 7.91 11.87 -18.79
CA MET A 106 9.28 11.74 -18.29
C MET A 106 10.24 11.40 -19.44
N ASP A 107 11.54 11.64 -19.23
CA ASP A 107 12.55 11.20 -20.19
C ASP A 107 12.52 9.67 -20.33
N ARG A 108 12.22 9.21 -21.55
CA ARG A 108 12.06 7.79 -21.85
C ARG A 108 13.36 7.00 -21.62
N GLY A 109 14.50 7.61 -21.89
CA GLY A 109 15.80 6.96 -21.70
C GLY A 109 16.12 6.74 -20.23
N GLN A 110 15.86 7.73 -19.39
CA GLN A 110 16.02 7.61 -17.93
C GLN A 110 15.03 6.61 -17.34
N ALA A 111 13.75 6.70 -17.71
CA ALA A 111 12.73 5.75 -17.25
C ALA A 111 13.07 4.31 -17.65
N ALA A 112 13.54 4.07 -18.87
CA ALA A 112 13.93 2.74 -19.34
C ALA A 112 15.18 2.19 -18.63
N ARG A 113 16.16 3.04 -18.31
CA ARG A 113 17.31 2.62 -17.49
C ARG A 113 16.85 2.20 -16.10
N ARG A 114 16.06 3.06 -15.42
CA ARG A 114 15.53 2.76 -14.09
C ARG A 114 14.66 1.49 -14.09
N ALA A 115 13.83 1.30 -15.11
CA ALA A 115 13.02 0.09 -15.25
C ALA A 115 13.90 -1.18 -15.34
N ARG A 116 15.00 -1.14 -16.12
CA ARG A 116 15.92 -2.28 -16.22
C ARG A 116 16.68 -2.53 -14.92
N GLU A 117 17.14 -1.49 -14.23
CA GLU A 117 17.79 -1.60 -12.92
C GLU A 117 16.86 -2.24 -11.88
N LEU A 118 15.59 -1.85 -11.89
CA LEU A 118 14.58 -2.47 -11.02
C LEU A 118 14.29 -3.92 -11.43
N LEU A 119 14.16 -4.24 -12.73
CA LEU A 119 14.01 -5.62 -13.20
C LEU A 119 15.17 -6.49 -12.75
N ASP A 120 16.41 -5.98 -12.81
CA ASP A 120 17.60 -6.69 -12.35
C ASP A 120 17.54 -6.94 -10.85
N ARG A 121 17.27 -5.90 -10.06
CA ARG A 121 17.16 -5.99 -8.61
C ARG A 121 16.12 -7.00 -8.14
N TYR A 122 15.01 -7.14 -8.87
CA TYR A 122 13.92 -8.08 -8.54
C TYR A 122 14.03 -9.44 -9.25
N GLY A 123 15.18 -9.74 -9.88
CA GLY A 123 15.42 -11.03 -10.53
C GLY A 123 14.57 -11.29 -11.78
N LEU A 124 14.21 -10.20 -12.51
CA LEU A 124 13.39 -10.27 -13.72
C LEU A 124 14.10 -9.76 -14.98
N SER A 125 15.44 -9.64 -14.97
CA SER A 125 16.23 -9.08 -16.09
C SER A 125 15.94 -9.78 -17.43
N GLY A 126 15.79 -11.11 -17.42
CA GLY A 126 15.53 -11.90 -18.62
C GLY A 126 14.11 -11.77 -19.18
N PHE A 127 13.20 -11.09 -18.47
CA PHE A 127 11.77 -11.07 -18.81
C PHE A 127 11.30 -9.74 -19.42
N ALA A 128 12.19 -8.78 -19.66
CA ALA A 128 11.82 -7.45 -20.16
C ALA A 128 10.98 -7.46 -21.45
N GLY A 129 11.24 -8.40 -22.36
CA GLY A 129 10.51 -8.56 -23.63
C GLY A 129 9.39 -9.60 -23.59
N HIS A 130 9.07 -10.19 -22.42
CA HIS A 130 7.98 -11.17 -22.30
C HIS A 130 6.63 -10.46 -22.13
N ASN A 131 5.56 -11.15 -22.55
CA ASN A 131 4.20 -10.69 -22.30
C ASN A 131 3.74 -11.15 -20.90
N PRO A 132 2.74 -10.47 -20.28
CA PRO A 132 2.25 -10.83 -18.96
C PRO A 132 1.75 -12.27 -18.80
N ASP A 133 1.17 -12.86 -19.84
CA ASP A 133 0.69 -14.25 -19.88
C ASP A 133 1.82 -15.30 -19.75
N GLN A 134 3.06 -14.91 -20.06
CA GLN A 134 4.25 -15.74 -19.94
C GLN A 134 4.87 -15.71 -18.52
N LEU A 135 4.30 -14.93 -17.61
CA LEU A 135 4.79 -14.74 -16.25
C LEU A 135 3.96 -15.52 -15.23
N SER A 136 4.60 -16.01 -14.17
CA SER A 136 3.88 -16.51 -12.99
C SER A 136 3.15 -15.39 -12.27
N GLY A 137 2.16 -15.71 -11.41
CA GLY A 137 1.43 -14.72 -10.62
C GLY A 137 2.36 -13.83 -9.77
N GLY A 138 3.38 -14.42 -9.13
CA GLY A 138 4.37 -13.69 -8.35
C GLY A 138 5.25 -12.78 -9.21
N MET A 139 5.61 -13.20 -10.43
CA MET A 139 6.36 -12.34 -11.35
C MET A 139 5.51 -11.15 -11.81
N ARG A 140 4.23 -11.38 -12.16
CA ARG A 140 3.31 -10.28 -12.51
C ARG A 140 3.17 -9.25 -11.38
N GLN A 141 3.06 -9.73 -10.14
CA GLN A 141 2.97 -8.85 -8.97
C GLN A 141 4.25 -8.01 -8.77
N ARG A 142 5.45 -8.62 -8.96
CA ARG A 142 6.72 -7.88 -8.97
C ARG A 142 6.77 -6.84 -10.10
N VAL A 143 6.32 -7.19 -11.30
CA VAL A 143 6.25 -6.22 -12.42
C VAL A 143 5.30 -5.06 -12.08
N ALA A 144 4.14 -5.31 -11.48
CA ALA A 144 3.21 -4.26 -11.05
C ALA A 144 3.84 -3.31 -10.00
N LEU A 145 4.60 -3.88 -9.05
CA LEU A 145 5.35 -3.08 -8.08
C LEU A 145 6.43 -2.23 -8.78
N ILE A 146 7.24 -2.85 -9.65
CA ILE A 146 8.28 -2.14 -10.39
C ILE A 146 7.66 -1.01 -11.23
N ARG A 147 6.51 -1.24 -11.90
CA ARG A 147 5.78 -0.21 -12.65
C ARG A 147 5.47 1.01 -11.79
N THR A 148 5.07 0.77 -10.54
CA THR A 148 4.80 1.85 -9.59
C THR A 148 6.08 2.60 -9.20
N LEU A 149 7.21 1.89 -9.03
CA LEU A 149 8.50 2.45 -8.62
C LEU A 149 9.26 3.19 -9.73
N VAL A 150 9.00 2.89 -11.01
CA VAL A 150 9.68 3.53 -12.15
C VAL A 150 9.47 5.05 -12.15
N THR A 151 8.31 5.51 -11.72
CA THR A 151 7.98 6.94 -11.67
C THR A 151 8.55 7.67 -10.45
N ASP A 152 9.31 7.00 -9.59
CA ASP A 152 9.97 7.53 -8.39
C ASP A 152 9.05 8.32 -7.46
N PRO A 153 7.93 7.75 -7.00
CA PRO A 153 7.03 8.45 -6.12
C PRO A 153 7.63 8.63 -4.72
N ASP A 154 7.21 9.67 -4.00
CA ASP A 154 7.57 9.90 -2.60
C ASP A 154 6.73 9.02 -1.66
N ILE A 155 5.50 8.73 -2.07
CA ILE A 155 4.49 7.99 -1.31
C ILE A 155 4.08 6.76 -2.11
N LEU A 156 4.09 5.59 -1.47
CA LEU A 156 3.62 4.32 -2.03
C LEU A 156 2.33 3.89 -1.33
N LEU A 157 1.26 3.76 -2.09
CA LEU A 157 0.00 3.18 -1.63
C LEU A 157 -0.09 1.74 -2.17
N LEU A 158 -0.14 0.77 -1.27
CA LEU A 158 -0.09 -0.66 -1.57
C LEU A 158 -1.41 -1.31 -1.12
N ASP A 159 -2.26 -1.67 -2.07
CA ASP A 159 -3.57 -2.28 -1.80
C ASP A 159 -3.47 -3.80 -1.94
N GLU A 160 -3.38 -4.51 -0.81
CA GLU A 160 -3.25 -5.97 -0.73
C GLU A 160 -2.21 -6.58 -1.70
N PRO A 161 -0.99 -6.04 -1.76
CA PRO A 161 -0.01 -6.34 -2.81
C PRO A 161 0.46 -7.80 -2.82
N PHE A 162 0.19 -8.56 -1.78
CA PHE A 162 0.67 -9.94 -1.62
C PHE A 162 -0.45 -10.99 -1.67
N SER A 163 -1.72 -10.58 -1.80
CA SER A 163 -2.88 -11.46 -1.66
C SER A 163 -2.95 -12.60 -2.68
N ALA A 164 -2.37 -12.43 -3.87
CA ALA A 164 -2.38 -13.43 -4.94
C ALA A 164 -1.18 -14.39 -4.91
N LEU A 165 -0.32 -14.33 -3.87
CA LEU A 165 0.91 -15.09 -3.79
C LEU A 165 0.81 -16.28 -2.83
N ASP A 166 1.54 -17.36 -3.14
CA ASP A 166 1.82 -18.40 -2.18
C ASP A 166 2.65 -17.88 -1.00
N TYR A 167 2.65 -18.61 0.11
CA TYR A 167 3.26 -18.16 1.35
C TYR A 167 4.76 -17.80 1.21
N GLN A 168 5.54 -18.60 0.51
CA GLN A 168 6.99 -18.39 0.37
C GLN A 168 7.29 -17.19 -0.53
N SER A 169 6.60 -17.07 -1.67
CA SER A 169 6.70 -15.92 -2.57
C SER A 169 6.29 -14.62 -1.88
N ARG A 170 5.27 -14.68 -1.03
CA ARG A 170 4.79 -13.55 -0.22
C ARG A 170 5.86 -13.05 0.73
N LEU A 171 6.51 -13.94 1.50
CA LEU A 171 7.57 -13.57 2.43
C LEU A 171 8.75 -12.90 1.69
N THR A 172 9.19 -13.49 0.59
CA THR A 172 10.30 -12.95 -0.20
C THR A 172 9.97 -11.57 -0.75
N LEU A 173 8.77 -11.40 -1.33
CA LEU A 173 8.37 -10.12 -1.89
C LEU A 173 8.18 -9.05 -0.80
N ALA A 174 7.67 -9.41 0.39
CA ALA A 174 7.53 -8.50 1.51
C ALA A 174 8.90 -7.98 1.98
N GLU A 175 9.92 -8.85 2.07
CA GLU A 175 11.30 -8.45 2.37
C GLU A 175 11.85 -7.48 1.32
N ASP A 176 11.68 -7.78 0.02
CA ASP A 176 12.14 -6.94 -1.08
C ASP A 176 11.48 -5.55 -1.03
N VAL A 177 10.15 -5.51 -0.86
CA VAL A 177 9.36 -4.26 -0.77
C VAL A 177 9.80 -3.43 0.44
N TYR A 178 9.89 -4.05 1.61
CA TYR A 178 10.32 -3.38 2.84
C TYR A 178 11.70 -2.73 2.67
N LYS A 179 12.66 -3.51 2.18
CA LYS A 179 14.02 -3.04 1.96
C LYS A 179 14.07 -1.83 1.03
N ILE A 180 13.33 -1.86 -0.08
CA ILE A 180 13.33 -0.75 -1.03
C ILE A 180 12.72 0.51 -0.44
N ILE A 181 11.60 0.37 0.27
CA ILE A 181 10.94 1.51 0.90
C ILE A 181 11.88 2.14 1.92
N LYS A 182 12.54 1.33 2.76
CA LYS A 182 13.48 1.83 3.79
C LYS A 182 14.77 2.38 3.19
N ASP A 183 15.40 1.70 2.23
CA ASP A 183 16.65 2.15 1.59
C ASP A 183 16.48 3.47 0.84
N GLN A 184 15.30 3.71 0.28
CA GLN A 184 14.99 4.94 -0.47
C GLN A 184 14.30 6.02 0.38
N GLY A 185 14.07 5.79 1.66
CA GLY A 185 13.37 6.73 2.55
C GLY A 185 11.95 7.07 2.10
N LYS A 186 11.27 6.14 1.40
CA LYS A 186 9.91 6.36 0.91
C LYS A 186 8.88 6.22 2.03
N THR A 187 7.80 6.98 1.93
CA THR A 187 6.63 6.79 2.78
C THR A 187 5.75 5.71 2.18
N ALA A 188 5.21 4.80 3.00
CA ALA A 188 4.36 3.73 2.51
C ALA A 188 3.09 3.56 3.34
N VAL A 189 1.99 3.29 2.65
CA VAL A 189 0.71 2.90 3.24
C VAL A 189 0.32 1.54 2.65
N LEU A 190 0.37 0.52 3.47
CA LEU A 190 -0.03 -0.85 3.13
C LEU A 190 -1.43 -1.13 3.65
N VAL A 191 -2.33 -1.51 2.77
CA VAL A 191 -3.61 -2.10 3.15
C VAL A 191 -3.51 -3.61 3.01
N THR A 192 -3.84 -4.32 4.08
CA THR A 192 -3.86 -5.78 4.09
C THR A 192 -4.93 -6.31 5.05
N HIS A 193 -5.37 -7.55 4.85
CA HIS A 193 -6.19 -8.31 5.80
C HIS A 193 -5.33 -9.28 6.65
N ASP A 194 -4.03 -9.36 6.38
CA ASP A 194 -3.08 -10.20 7.12
C ASP A 194 -2.36 -9.39 8.20
N ILE A 195 -2.70 -9.67 9.46
CA ILE A 195 -2.09 -9.03 10.64
C ILE A 195 -0.57 -9.27 10.67
N SER A 196 -0.14 -10.45 10.22
CA SER A 196 1.27 -10.81 10.21
C SER A 196 2.08 -9.96 9.22
N GLU A 197 1.51 -9.65 8.05
CA GLU A 197 2.10 -8.69 7.12
C GLU A 197 2.18 -7.29 7.73
N ALA A 198 1.06 -6.83 8.33
CA ALA A 198 0.97 -5.52 8.91
C ALA A 198 2.04 -5.28 9.99
N ILE A 199 2.19 -6.21 10.95
CA ILE A 199 3.18 -6.10 12.03
C ILE A 199 4.61 -6.18 11.50
N SER A 200 4.87 -7.11 10.56
CA SER A 200 6.24 -7.33 10.09
C SER A 200 6.77 -6.19 9.24
N MET A 201 5.91 -5.49 8.50
CA MET A 201 6.35 -4.45 7.56
C MET A 201 6.29 -3.04 8.13
N ALA A 202 5.34 -2.74 9.00
CA ALA A 202 5.06 -1.37 9.40
C ALA A 202 5.86 -0.89 10.62
N ASP A 203 5.97 0.43 10.72
CA ASP A 203 6.38 1.15 11.93
C ASP A 203 5.16 1.40 12.83
N ARG A 204 3.95 1.46 12.19
CA ARG A 204 2.68 1.64 12.88
C ARG A 204 1.56 0.90 12.16
N VAL A 205 0.69 0.24 12.92
CA VAL A 205 -0.50 -0.45 12.41
C VAL A 205 -1.74 0.30 12.88
N LEU A 206 -2.62 0.65 11.93
CA LEU A 206 -3.92 1.25 12.19
C LEU A 206 -5.01 0.19 11.98
N VAL A 207 -5.96 0.12 12.91
CA VAL A 207 -7.08 -0.81 12.86
C VAL A 207 -8.34 -0.05 12.48
N MET A 208 -9.03 -0.50 11.44
CA MET A 208 -10.31 0.06 10.99
C MET A 208 -11.48 -0.79 11.45
N SER A 209 -12.57 -0.13 11.84
CA SER A 209 -13.85 -0.77 12.22
C SER A 209 -14.60 -1.32 11.01
N LYS A 210 -15.75 -1.98 11.25
CA LYS A 210 -16.78 -2.24 10.22
C LYS A 210 -17.38 -0.92 9.72
N ARG A 211 -18.07 -0.99 8.60
CA ARG A 211 -18.79 0.12 7.97
C ARG A 211 -19.95 0.64 8.81
N PRO A 212 -20.15 1.98 8.94
CA PRO A 212 -19.26 3.03 8.48
C PRO A 212 -17.93 3.00 9.25
N SER A 213 -16.82 3.02 8.53
CA SER A 213 -15.52 2.68 9.10
C SER A 213 -14.79 3.93 9.60
N SER A 214 -14.19 3.79 10.76
CA SER A 214 -13.26 4.74 11.36
C SER A 214 -12.01 4.02 11.86
N ILE A 215 -10.97 4.77 12.25
CA ILE A 215 -9.80 4.20 12.91
C ILE A 215 -10.13 4.02 14.39
N ILE A 216 -10.08 2.75 14.86
CA ILE A 216 -10.44 2.39 16.23
C ILE A 216 -9.24 2.15 17.14
N ALA A 217 -8.09 1.81 16.56
CA ALA A 217 -6.83 1.62 17.29
C ALA A 217 -5.62 1.94 16.43
N ALA A 218 -4.51 2.30 17.08
CA ALA A 218 -3.22 2.55 16.46
C ALA A 218 -2.11 1.95 17.32
N TYR A 219 -1.30 1.09 16.72
CA TYR A 219 -0.21 0.39 17.37
C TYR A 219 1.14 0.86 16.81
N LYS A 220 1.98 1.46 17.63
CA LYS A 220 3.39 1.68 17.31
C LYS A 220 4.13 0.36 17.44
N ILE A 221 4.72 -0.12 16.35
CA ILE A 221 5.43 -1.40 16.33
C ILE A 221 6.90 -1.15 16.68
N ARG A 222 7.31 -1.63 17.83
CA ARG A 222 8.68 -1.54 18.33
C ARG A 222 9.08 -2.87 18.92
N PHE A 223 10.30 -3.28 18.66
CA PHE A 223 10.88 -4.53 19.18
C PHE A 223 12.10 -4.20 20.03
N GLU A 224 12.31 -4.95 21.12
CA GLU A 224 13.45 -4.77 22.01
C GLU A 224 14.78 -5.04 21.31
N GLU A 225 14.78 -5.87 20.28
CA GLU A 225 15.93 -6.18 19.45
C GLU A 225 16.43 -4.99 18.62
N GLY A 226 15.72 -3.86 18.63
CA GLY A 226 16.12 -2.61 18.00
C GLY A 226 15.32 -2.20 16.76
N GLU A 227 15.72 -1.07 16.19
CA GLU A 227 15.11 -0.52 14.97
C GLU A 227 15.71 -1.15 13.70
N GLY A 228 14.95 -1.17 12.60
CA GLY A 228 15.44 -1.63 11.30
C GLY A 228 15.48 -3.16 11.11
N LEU A 229 14.82 -3.91 11.98
CA LEU A 229 14.64 -5.35 11.78
C LEU A 229 13.92 -5.62 10.46
N SER A 230 14.39 -6.63 9.72
CA SER A 230 13.68 -7.11 8.53
C SER A 230 12.32 -7.73 8.89
N PRO A 231 11.36 -7.79 7.96
CA PRO A 231 10.06 -8.42 8.18
C PRO A 231 10.16 -9.83 8.75
N TRP A 232 11.12 -10.62 8.31
CA TRP A 232 11.38 -11.95 8.85
C TRP A 232 11.79 -11.91 10.33
N LYS A 233 12.79 -11.09 10.68
CA LYS A 233 13.28 -10.96 12.06
C LYS A 233 12.22 -10.43 13.02
N LYS A 234 11.36 -9.50 12.55
CA LYS A 234 10.23 -9.01 13.36
C LYS A 234 9.27 -10.14 13.75
N ARG A 235 9.06 -11.15 12.87
CA ARG A 235 8.20 -12.31 13.16
C ARG A 235 8.78 -13.25 14.22
N GLU A 236 10.10 -13.25 14.42
CA GLU A 236 10.79 -14.04 15.42
C GLU A 236 10.91 -13.32 16.78
N ALA A 237 10.62 -12.02 16.81
CA ALA A 237 10.75 -11.19 18.01
C ALA A 237 9.71 -11.55 19.09
N SER A 238 10.10 -11.41 20.36
CA SER A 238 9.29 -11.82 21.52
C SER A 238 7.95 -11.10 21.60
N GLN A 239 7.93 -9.78 21.28
CA GLN A 239 6.72 -8.95 21.35
C GLN A 239 5.76 -9.15 20.15
N TYR A 240 6.18 -9.90 19.14
CA TYR A 240 5.36 -10.10 17.92
C TYR A 240 3.96 -10.66 18.24
N ASN A 241 3.91 -11.69 19.08
CA ASN A 241 2.65 -12.32 19.46
C ASN A 241 1.74 -11.39 20.27
N ASP A 242 2.30 -10.50 21.07
CA ASP A 242 1.53 -9.53 21.87
C ASP A 242 0.82 -8.52 20.95
N TYR A 243 1.53 -8.00 19.92
CA TYR A 243 0.93 -7.16 18.89
C TYR A 243 -0.15 -7.92 18.12
N PHE A 244 0.15 -9.15 17.70
CA PHE A 244 -0.80 -9.97 16.95
C PHE A 244 -2.11 -10.18 17.73
N ASN A 245 -2.01 -10.60 18.98
CA ASN A 245 -3.17 -10.85 19.84
C ASN A 245 -3.97 -9.58 20.12
N SER A 246 -3.29 -8.44 20.32
CA SER A 246 -3.95 -7.17 20.58
C SER A 246 -4.74 -6.68 19.35
N ILE A 247 -4.11 -6.71 18.18
CA ILE A 247 -4.74 -6.30 16.92
C ILE A 247 -5.88 -7.26 16.56
N TRP A 248 -5.69 -8.56 16.75
CA TRP A 248 -6.72 -9.57 16.54
C TRP A 248 -7.95 -9.31 17.42
N LYS A 249 -7.75 -9.01 18.70
CA LYS A 249 -8.82 -8.72 19.65
C LYS A 249 -9.65 -7.49 19.22
N ASP A 250 -9.01 -6.44 18.74
CA ASP A 250 -9.71 -5.25 18.25
C ASP A 250 -10.52 -5.57 16.99
N LEU A 251 -9.98 -6.37 16.07
CA LEU A 251 -10.69 -6.80 14.87
C LEU A 251 -11.88 -7.72 15.19
N ASP A 252 -11.72 -8.68 16.11
CA ASP A 252 -12.74 -9.64 16.49
C ASP A 252 -13.83 -9.00 17.37
N GLY A 253 -13.46 -8.14 18.30
CA GLY A 253 -14.40 -7.40 19.17
C GLY A 253 -15.38 -6.51 18.38
N HIS A 254 -14.99 -6.04 17.21
CA HIS A 254 -15.84 -5.36 16.25
C HIS A 254 -16.50 -6.29 15.21
N ALA A 255 -16.17 -7.60 15.23
CA ALA A 255 -16.80 -8.60 14.37
C ALA A 255 -18.16 -9.09 14.93
N VAL A 256 -18.40 -9.01 16.23
CA VAL A 256 -19.49 -9.69 16.95
C VAL A 256 -20.73 -8.83 17.22
N VAL A 257 -20.95 -7.73 16.52
CA VAL A 257 -22.23 -6.98 16.62
C VAL A 257 -22.91 -6.96 15.25
N SER A 258 -23.63 -7.99 14.97
CA SER A 258 -24.62 -8.05 13.88
C SER A 258 -25.86 -8.81 14.34
#